data_5be10ea210a567e02935d8da6c01d2a7
#
_entry.id   5be10ea210a567e02935d8da6c01d2a7
#
_cell.length_a   1.000
_cell.length_b   1.000
_cell.length_c   1.000
_cell.angle_alpha   90.00
_cell.angle_beta   90.00
_cell.angle_gamma   90.00
#
_symmetry.space_group_name_H-M   'P 1'
#
loop_
_entity.id
_entity.type
_entity.pdbx_description
1 polymer ?
#
loop_
_entity_poly.entity_id
_entity_poly.type
_entity_poly.pdbx_seq_one_letter_code
_entity_poly.pdbx_strand_id
1 'polypeptide(L)'
;MRKLGIIAVLSLLVTAFAAVPALAVTNFDNAPSGAHYRTGSAEPVCTLSGLTVTCTGTTIGGVGNTNATVNLAVTSTFTGTCTNRGGHLVEPFTESETTTTTSVITSTRNGQLIVPEQSATGTSSEEFLATFECPNPNWTATISGTSISFLYTLTFAGFTEPAITISGP
;
A
#
# COMPACT_ATOMS: atom_id res chain seq x y z
N MET A 1 -21.20 -56.15 -17.60
CA MET A 1 -20.36 -55.04 -18.08
C MET A 1 -20.45 -53.93 -17.03
N ARG A 2 -19.43 -53.81 -16.18
CA ARG A 2 -19.33 -52.81 -15.10
C ARG A 2 -18.67 -51.58 -15.66
N LYS A 3 -19.37 -50.43 -15.71
CA LYS A 3 -18.77 -49.15 -16.08
C LYS A 3 -18.09 -48.56 -14.81
N LEU A 4 -16.75 -48.51 -14.81
CA LEU A 4 -15.97 -47.75 -13.84
C LEU A 4 -16.09 -46.26 -14.21
N GLY A 5 -16.71 -45.50 -13.32
CA GLY A 5 -16.69 -44.03 -13.39
C GLY A 5 -15.36 -43.52 -12.80
N ILE A 6 -14.55 -42.84 -13.59
CA ILE A 6 -13.35 -42.12 -13.16
C ILE A 6 -13.81 -40.80 -12.54
N ILE A 7 -13.69 -40.69 -11.22
CA ILE A 7 -13.87 -39.40 -10.51
C ILE A 7 -12.54 -38.64 -10.63
N ALA A 8 -12.50 -37.63 -11.48
CA ALA A 8 -11.39 -36.68 -11.54
C ALA A 8 -11.49 -35.73 -10.31
N VAL A 9 -10.59 -35.93 -9.36
CA VAL A 9 -10.43 -34.99 -8.24
C VAL A 9 -9.63 -33.81 -8.74
N LEU A 10 -10.31 -32.67 -8.94
CA LEU A 10 -9.70 -31.41 -9.29
C LEU A 10 -9.08 -30.79 -8.02
N SER A 11 -7.77 -30.98 -7.83
CA SER A 11 -7.03 -30.36 -6.73
C SER A 11 -6.88 -28.87 -7.00
N LEU A 12 -7.66 -28.04 -6.29
CA LEU A 12 -7.51 -26.60 -6.28
C LEU A 12 -6.23 -26.25 -5.52
N LEU A 13 -5.16 -25.90 -6.22
CA LEU A 13 -3.95 -25.31 -5.60
C LEU A 13 -4.29 -23.89 -5.15
N VAL A 14 -4.58 -23.73 -3.89
CA VAL A 14 -4.65 -22.41 -3.24
C VAL A 14 -3.21 -21.94 -3.00
N THR A 15 -2.68 -21.09 -3.87
CA THR A 15 -1.42 -20.37 -3.61
C THR A 15 -1.67 -19.33 -2.54
N ALA A 16 -1.29 -19.63 -1.31
CA ALA A 16 -1.26 -18.64 -0.23
C ALA A 16 -0.15 -17.63 -0.55
N PHE A 17 -0.52 -16.41 -0.92
CA PHE A 17 0.42 -15.30 -0.98
C PHE A 17 0.82 -14.96 0.46
N ALA A 18 2.06 -15.27 0.82
CA ALA A 18 2.63 -14.87 2.10
C ALA A 18 2.78 -13.34 2.08
N ALA A 19 2.12 -12.65 3.03
CA ALA A 19 2.33 -11.24 3.25
C ALA A 19 3.78 -11.00 3.70
N VAL A 20 4.53 -10.20 2.95
CA VAL A 20 5.90 -9.84 3.33
C VAL A 20 5.82 -8.58 4.18
N PRO A 21 6.25 -8.61 5.45
CA PRO A 21 6.29 -7.43 6.29
C PRO A 21 7.39 -6.47 5.82
N ALA A 22 7.04 -5.19 5.66
CA ALA A 22 8.01 -4.13 5.43
C ALA A 22 8.33 -3.46 6.77
N LEU A 23 9.64 -3.35 7.07
CA LEU A 23 10.15 -2.79 8.31
C LEU A 23 10.31 -1.27 8.19
N ALA A 24 10.14 -0.58 9.31
CA ALA A 24 10.34 0.86 9.39
C ALA A 24 11.83 1.20 9.35
N VAL A 25 12.12 2.37 8.74
CA VAL A 25 13.36 3.11 8.94
C VAL A 25 13.00 4.29 9.82
N THR A 26 13.51 4.29 11.06
CA THR A 26 13.26 5.34 12.04
C THR A 26 14.46 6.24 12.21
N ASN A 27 14.25 7.56 12.07
CA ASN A 27 15.24 8.59 12.34
C ASN A 27 14.65 9.67 13.26
N PHE A 28 14.88 9.56 14.56
CA PHE A 28 14.40 10.55 15.52
C PHE A 28 15.19 11.87 15.54
N ASP A 29 16.23 12.04 14.70
CA ASP A 29 16.80 13.36 14.46
C ASP A 29 15.82 14.29 13.74
N ASN A 30 14.84 13.70 13.04
CA ASN A 30 13.71 14.37 12.39
C ASN A 30 12.47 14.43 13.30
N ALA A 31 12.68 14.48 14.62
CA ALA A 31 11.62 14.51 15.62
C ALA A 31 11.98 15.48 16.75
N PRO A 32 11.02 15.88 17.62
CA PRO A 32 11.31 16.64 18.81
C PRO A 32 12.39 15.98 19.68
N SER A 33 13.26 16.79 20.27
CA SER A 33 14.33 16.31 21.15
C SER A 33 13.75 15.46 22.29
N GLY A 34 14.24 14.22 22.42
CA GLY A 34 13.73 13.24 23.38
C GLY A 34 12.65 12.29 22.85
N ALA A 35 12.28 12.41 21.56
CA ALA A 35 11.36 11.44 20.93
C ALA A 35 11.96 10.02 20.96
N HIS A 36 11.13 9.05 21.33
CA HIS A 36 11.49 7.64 21.42
C HIS A 36 10.24 6.76 21.37
N TYR A 37 10.37 5.51 20.95
CA TYR A 37 9.27 4.55 21.14
C TYR A 37 9.02 4.31 22.62
N ARG A 38 7.77 4.41 23.05
CA ARG A 38 7.42 4.19 24.45
C ARG A 38 7.65 2.73 24.84
N THR A 39 8.04 2.50 26.09
CA THR A 39 8.17 1.13 26.65
C THR A 39 6.86 0.36 26.42
N GLY A 40 6.97 -0.80 25.79
CA GLY A 40 5.83 -1.65 25.41
C GLY A 40 5.17 -1.28 24.07
N SER A 41 5.65 -0.24 23.38
CA SER A 41 5.27 0.05 22.01
C SER A 41 6.32 -0.44 21.04
N ALA A 42 5.88 -1.06 19.96
CA ALA A 42 6.77 -1.53 18.89
C ALA A 42 6.91 -0.47 17.78
N GLU A 43 7.98 -0.56 17.02
CA GLU A 43 8.12 0.10 15.75
C GLU A 43 6.99 -0.33 14.80
N PRO A 44 6.39 0.58 14.02
CA PRO A 44 5.31 0.19 13.11
C PRO A 44 5.82 -0.74 12.01
N VAL A 45 4.97 -1.67 11.62
CA VAL A 45 5.22 -2.63 10.54
C VAL A 45 4.05 -2.56 9.57
N CYS A 46 4.34 -2.46 8.27
CA CYS A 46 3.33 -2.49 7.23
C CYS A 46 3.30 -3.87 6.55
N THR A 47 2.10 -4.35 6.27
CA THR A 47 1.87 -5.59 5.52
C THR A 47 0.98 -5.31 4.33
N LEU A 48 1.36 -5.86 3.18
CA LEU A 48 0.54 -5.85 1.97
C LEU A 48 -0.23 -7.19 1.86
N SER A 49 -1.54 -7.09 1.72
CA SER A 49 -2.42 -8.25 1.47
C SER A 49 -3.37 -7.94 0.32
N GLY A 50 -3.18 -8.59 -0.82
CA GLY A 50 -3.88 -8.23 -2.05
C GLY A 50 -3.55 -6.79 -2.47
N LEU A 51 -4.55 -5.92 -2.50
CA LEU A 51 -4.40 -4.49 -2.82
C LEU A 51 -4.33 -3.60 -1.57
N THR A 52 -4.52 -4.16 -0.37
CA THR A 52 -4.63 -3.41 0.87
C THR A 52 -3.32 -3.46 1.66
N VAL A 53 -2.83 -2.28 2.03
CA VAL A 53 -1.70 -2.11 2.95
C VAL A 53 -2.26 -1.73 4.32
N THR A 54 -1.80 -2.44 5.35
CA THR A 54 -2.13 -2.14 6.75
C THR A 54 -0.84 -1.96 7.54
N CYS A 55 -0.71 -0.81 8.21
CA CYS A 55 0.44 -0.46 9.04
C CYS A 55 0.02 -0.42 10.51
N THR A 56 0.71 -1.17 11.36
CA THR A 56 0.40 -1.22 12.80
C THR A 56 0.57 0.13 13.46
N GLY A 57 -0.23 0.39 14.50
CA GLY A 57 -0.09 1.57 15.33
C GLY A 57 1.17 1.54 16.21
N THR A 58 1.56 2.71 16.71
CA THR A 58 2.69 2.87 17.64
C THR A 58 2.44 4.01 18.62
N THR A 59 3.23 4.07 19.69
CA THR A 59 3.23 5.20 20.62
C THR A 59 4.64 5.75 20.77
N ILE A 60 4.80 7.05 20.49
CA ILE A 60 6.05 7.78 20.61
C ILE A 60 5.94 8.70 21.83
N GLY A 61 6.89 8.58 22.74
CA GLY A 61 7.04 9.46 23.92
C GLY A 61 8.03 10.58 23.65
N GLY A 62 8.05 11.59 24.54
CA GLY A 62 9.03 12.68 24.49
C GLY A 62 8.77 13.72 23.40
N VAL A 63 7.59 13.74 22.79
CA VAL A 63 7.27 14.65 21.68
C VAL A 63 6.76 16.04 22.15
N GLY A 64 6.58 16.23 23.46
CA GLY A 64 6.00 17.47 24.00
C GLY A 64 4.59 17.72 23.45
N ASN A 65 4.36 18.94 22.95
CA ASN A 65 3.09 19.33 22.32
C ASN A 65 3.14 19.26 20.78
N THR A 66 4.11 18.53 20.22
CA THR A 66 4.30 18.47 18.76
C THR A 66 3.38 17.42 18.16
N ASN A 67 2.54 17.82 17.23
CA ASN A 67 1.68 16.95 16.44
C ASN A 67 2.50 16.29 15.31
N ALA A 68 1.94 15.27 14.68
CA ALA A 68 2.53 14.68 13.49
C ALA A 68 1.48 14.41 12.42
N THR A 69 1.92 14.35 11.18
CA THR A 69 1.13 13.90 10.03
C THR A 69 1.62 12.53 9.61
N VAL A 70 0.68 11.61 9.49
CA VAL A 70 0.92 10.28 8.91
C VAL A 70 0.32 10.24 7.51
N ASN A 71 1.11 9.84 6.54
CA ASN A 71 0.66 9.57 5.18
C ASN A 71 0.93 8.10 4.84
N LEU A 72 -0.07 7.45 4.25
CA LEU A 72 0.07 6.14 3.64
C LEU A 72 -0.39 6.24 2.18
N ALA A 73 0.56 6.18 1.26
CA ALA A 73 0.33 6.17 -0.17
C ALA A 73 0.47 4.74 -0.70
N VAL A 74 -0.53 4.25 -1.42
CA VAL A 74 -0.52 2.94 -2.10
C VAL A 74 -0.62 3.20 -3.59
N THR A 75 0.37 2.74 -4.34
CA THR A 75 0.46 2.91 -5.79
C THR A 75 0.23 1.57 -6.48
N SER A 76 -0.81 1.52 -7.30
CA SER A 76 -1.10 0.42 -8.23
C SER A 76 -0.51 0.77 -9.60
N THR A 77 0.35 -0.10 -10.14
CA THR A 77 0.92 0.06 -11.49
C THR A 77 0.38 -1.04 -12.39
N PHE A 78 -0.21 -0.62 -13.50
CA PHE A 78 -0.85 -1.49 -14.49
C PHE A 78 -0.02 -1.51 -15.77
N THR A 79 0.31 -2.70 -16.25
CA THR A 79 0.90 -2.91 -17.57
C THR A 79 -0.09 -3.62 -18.46
N GLY A 80 -0.17 -3.20 -19.70
CA GLY A 80 -1.15 -3.78 -20.61
C GLY A 80 -0.94 -3.35 -22.05
N THR A 81 -1.96 -3.62 -22.85
CA THR A 81 -1.95 -3.30 -24.28
C THR A 81 -3.31 -2.83 -24.75
N CYS A 82 -3.32 -1.86 -25.66
CA CYS A 82 -4.47 -1.49 -26.45
C CYS A 82 -4.48 -2.30 -27.75
N THR A 83 -5.59 -2.97 -28.06
CA THR A 83 -5.78 -3.77 -29.27
C THR A 83 -6.87 -3.18 -30.15
N ASN A 84 -6.70 -3.26 -31.47
CA ASN A 84 -7.71 -2.84 -32.42
C ASN A 84 -8.82 -3.89 -32.58
N ARG A 85 -9.87 -3.58 -33.34
CA ARG A 85 -10.99 -4.52 -33.61
C ARG A 85 -10.59 -5.82 -34.33
N GLY A 86 -9.43 -5.86 -34.97
CA GLY A 86 -8.86 -7.07 -35.56
C GLY A 86 -8.08 -7.93 -34.58
N GLY A 87 -8.00 -7.54 -33.29
CA GLY A 87 -7.25 -8.25 -32.26
C GLY A 87 -5.74 -8.08 -32.39
N HIS A 88 -5.27 -7.16 -33.22
CA HIS A 88 -3.83 -6.86 -33.34
C HIS A 88 -3.40 -5.93 -32.21
N LEU A 89 -2.28 -6.28 -31.61
CA LEU A 89 -1.60 -5.45 -30.62
C LEU A 89 -1.15 -4.14 -31.28
N VAL A 90 -1.55 -3.01 -30.70
CA VAL A 90 -1.26 -1.70 -31.31
C VAL A 90 -0.33 -0.89 -30.44
N GLU A 91 -0.60 -0.82 -29.13
CA GLU A 91 0.18 0.02 -28.24
C GLU A 91 0.23 -0.57 -26.81
N PRO A 92 1.44 -0.80 -26.25
CA PRO A 92 1.60 -1.13 -24.84
C PRO A 92 1.44 0.13 -23.98
N PHE A 93 0.95 -0.04 -22.75
CA PHE A 93 0.91 1.02 -21.75
C PHE A 93 1.47 0.54 -20.41
N THR A 94 1.96 1.50 -19.63
CA THR A 94 2.27 1.34 -18.20
C THR A 94 1.78 2.59 -17.49
N GLU A 95 0.78 2.42 -16.65
CA GLU A 95 0.13 3.51 -15.92
C GLU A 95 0.09 3.22 -14.43
N SER A 96 0.13 4.27 -13.62
CA SER A 96 0.11 4.15 -12.17
C SER A 96 -0.93 5.06 -11.56
N GLU A 97 -1.67 4.51 -10.58
CA GLU A 97 -2.61 5.26 -9.76
C GLU A 97 -2.21 5.16 -8.30
N THR A 98 -2.28 6.29 -7.59
CA THR A 98 -1.92 6.36 -6.18
C THR A 98 -3.10 6.80 -5.33
N THR A 99 -3.45 5.97 -4.35
CA THR A 99 -4.41 6.30 -3.29
C THR A 99 -3.62 6.72 -2.04
N THR A 100 -3.94 7.88 -1.47
CA THR A 100 -3.26 8.38 -0.27
C THR A 100 -4.26 8.60 0.87
N THR A 101 -3.94 8.04 2.03
CA THR A 101 -4.62 8.33 3.30
C THR A 101 -3.72 9.23 4.13
N THR A 102 -4.27 10.36 4.62
CA THR A 102 -3.55 11.32 5.46
C THR A 102 -4.27 11.46 6.80
N SER A 103 -3.53 11.34 7.90
CA SER A 103 -4.04 11.50 9.26
C SER A 103 -3.18 12.47 10.05
N VAL A 104 -3.80 13.49 10.64
CA VAL A 104 -3.12 14.39 11.58
C VAL A 104 -3.31 13.85 12.99
N ILE A 105 -2.21 13.53 13.65
CA ILE A 105 -2.19 12.96 15.00
C ILE A 105 -1.80 14.06 15.99
N THR A 106 -2.68 14.32 16.94
CA THR A 106 -2.44 15.31 17.98
C THR A 106 -1.72 14.66 19.16
N SER A 107 -0.66 15.30 19.63
CA SER A 107 0.04 14.87 20.83
C SER A 107 -0.83 15.03 22.09
N THR A 108 -0.66 14.12 23.03
CA THR A 108 -1.35 14.19 24.33
C THR A 108 -0.65 15.21 25.26
N ARG A 109 -1.37 15.66 26.31
CA ARG A 109 -0.80 16.56 27.33
C ARG A 109 0.44 15.99 28.04
N ASN A 110 0.61 14.67 28.03
CA ASN A 110 1.76 14.00 28.63
C ASN A 110 2.94 13.84 27.64
N GLY A 111 2.93 14.54 26.51
CA GLY A 111 4.01 14.50 25.52
C GLY A 111 4.12 13.17 24.78
N GLN A 112 2.98 12.53 24.53
CA GLN A 112 2.91 11.27 23.77
C GLN A 112 2.14 11.48 22.48
N LEU A 113 2.60 10.81 21.42
CA LEU A 113 1.89 10.69 20.15
C LEU A 113 1.38 9.25 20.04
N ILE A 114 0.07 9.06 20.07
CA ILE A 114 -0.57 7.77 19.90
C ILE A 114 -1.00 7.66 18.44
N VAL A 115 -0.25 6.92 17.66
CA VAL A 115 -0.50 6.71 16.23
C VAL A 115 -1.37 5.46 16.08
N PRO A 116 -2.60 5.57 15.60
CA PRO A 116 -3.46 4.42 15.35
C PRO A 116 -2.96 3.62 14.14
N GLU A 117 -3.48 2.41 13.99
CA GLU A 117 -3.33 1.64 12.77
C GLU A 117 -3.79 2.46 11.55
N GLN A 118 -3.04 2.36 10.45
CA GLN A 118 -3.36 2.99 9.18
C GLN A 118 -3.61 1.92 8.13
N SER A 119 -4.61 2.14 7.28
CA SER A 119 -4.89 1.23 6.16
C SER A 119 -5.27 2.03 4.91
N ALA A 120 -4.80 1.55 3.77
CA ALA A 120 -5.18 2.07 2.46
C ALA A 120 -5.22 0.94 1.43
N THR A 121 -6.14 1.07 0.47
CA THR A 121 -6.31 0.09 -0.61
C THR A 121 -5.97 0.75 -1.94
N GLY A 122 -5.12 0.13 -2.72
CA GLY A 122 -4.80 0.55 -4.08
C GLY A 122 -5.95 0.28 -5.06
N THR A 123 -5.91 0.92 -6.21
CA THR A 123 -6.87 0.74 -7.30
C THR A 123 -6.81 -0.69 -7.85
N SER A 124 -7.95 -1.31 -8.07
CA SER A 124 -8.06 -2.61 -8.72
C SER A 124 -7.96 -2.49 -10.25
N SER A 125 -7.64 -3.59 -10.93
CA SER A 125 -7.62 -3.64 -12.40
C SER A 125 -8.98 -3.31 -13.02
N GLU A 126 -10.07 -3.66 -12.36
CA GLU A 126 -11.43 -3.37 -12.81
C GLU A 126 -11.74 -1.87 -12.71
N GLU A 127 -11.41 -1.24 -11.58
CA GLU A 127 -11.57 0.20 -11.37
C GLU A 127 -10.72 1.00 -12.35
N PHE A 128 -9.45 0.60 -12.56
CA PHE A 128 -8.57 1.22 -13.54
C PHE A 128 -9.15 1.15 -14.96
N LEU A 129 -9.57 -0.03 -15.42
CA LEU A 129 -10.16 -0.20 -16.76
C LEU A 129 -11.48 0.55 -16.96
N ALA A 130 -12.20 0.84 -15.88
CA ALA A 130 -13.44 1.63 -15.96
C ALA A 130 -13.20 3.10 -16.33
N THR A 131 -11.99 3.62 -16.11
CA THR A 131 -11.61 5.01 -16.34
C THR A 131 -10.53 5.17 -17.40
N PHE A 132 -9.77 4.11 -17.69
CA PHE A 132 -8.67 4.13 -18.66
C PHE A 132 -9.21 4.10 -20.10
N GLU A 133 -8.75 5.03 -20.91
CA GLU A 133 -9.07 5.10 -22.34
C GLU A 133 -7.82 4.89 -23.18
N CYS A 134 -7.90 3.98 -24.14
CA CYS A 134 -6.86 3.85 -25.18
C CYS A 134 -6.80 5.12 -26.04
N PRO A 135 -5.64 5.43 -26.65
CA PRO A 135 -5.50 6.60 -27.54
C PRO A 135 -6.52 6.65 -28.69
N ASN A 136 -7.06 5.53 -29.08
CA ASN A 136 -8.16 5.44 -30.03
C ASN A 136 -9.38 4.81 -29.33
N PRO A 137 -10.56 5.47 -29.34
CA PRO A 137 -11.77 4.99 -28.66
C PRO A 137 -12.35 3.68 -29.22
N ASN A 138 -11.87 3.23 -30.38
CA ASN A 138 -12.26 1.94 -30.96
C ASN A 138 -11.34 0.78 -30.55
N TRP A 139 -10.32 1.05 -29.74
CA TRP A 139 -9.40 0.04 -29.22
C TRP A 139 -9.86 -0.44 -27.84
N THR A 140 -9.45 -1.65 -27.50
CA THR A 140 -9.77 -2.26 -26.22
C THR A 140 -8.50 -2.42 -25.39
N ALA A 141 -8.54 -1.93 -24.15
CA ALA A 141 -7.47 -2.11 -23.19
C ALA A 141 -7.53 -3.51 -22.55
N THR A 142 -6.37 -4.13 -22.41
CA THR A 142 -6.21 -5.40 -21.70
C THR A 142 -5.01 -5.30 -20.76
N ILE A 143 -5.21 -5.59 -19.47
CA ILE A 143 -4.12 -5.63 -18.48
C ILE A 143 -3.43 -6.99 -18.56
N SER A 144 -2.11 -6.97 -18.61
CA SER A 144 -1.23 -8.16 -18.60
C SER A 144 -0.48 -8.32 -17.26
N GLY A 145 -0.38 -7.26 -16.47
CA GLY A 145 0.30 -7.28 -15.17
C GLY A 145 -0.16 -6.15 -14.27
N THR A 146 -0.16 -6.42 -12.96
CA THR A 146 -0.41 -5.43 -11.91
C THR A 146 0.62 -5.61 -10.82
N SER A 147 1.20 -4.50 -10.35
CA SER A 147 2.07 -4.47 -9.18
C SER A 147 1.61 -3.40 -8.21
N ILE A 148 1.85 -3.65 -6.91
CA ILE A 148 1.51 -2.73 -5.82
C ILE A 148 2.81 -2.33 -5.14
N SER A 149 2.93 -1.04 -4.85
CA SER A 149 3.96 -0.50 -3.97
C SER A 149 3.33 0.48 -2.98
N PHE A 150 4.01 0.75 -1.88
CA PHE A 150 3.51 1.70 -0.90
C PHE A 150 4.63 2.48 -0.22
N LEU A 151 4.25 3.65 0.30
CA LEU A 151 5.08 4.50 1.13
C LEU A 151 4.26 4.98 2.33
N TYR A 152 4.70 4.61 3.53
CA TYR A 152 4.21 5.16 4.80
C TYR A 152 5.23 6.16 5.32
N THR A 153 4.78 7.33 5.76
CA THR A 153 5.63 8.34 6.40
C THR A 153 4.94 8.92 7.64
N LEU A 154 5.73 9.19 8.68
CA LEU A 154 5.31 9.98 9.82
C LEU A 154 6.24 11.18 9.95
N THR A 155 5.68 12.39 9.82
CA THR A 155 6.42 13.65 9.87
C THR A 155 5.89 14.52 11.00
N PHE A 156 6.77 14.96 11.89
CA PHE A 156 6.41 15.86 12.97
C PHE A 156 6.22 17.30 12.47
N ALA A 157 5.30 18.01 13.08
CA ALA A 157 5.09 19.42 12.78
C ALA A 157 6.36 20.24 13.08
N GLY A 158 6.76 21.06 12.08
CA GLY A 158 8.01 21.84 12.14
C GLY A 158 9.25 21.12 11.59
N PHE A 159 9.13 19.86 11.18
CA PHE A 159 10.18 19.11 10.50
C PHE A 159 9.81 18.91 9.02
N THR A 160 10.80 18.91 8.15
CA THR A 160 10.60 18.71 6.70
C THR A 160 10.72 17.25 6.29
N GLU A 161 11.57 16.50 7.00
CA GLU A 161 11.81 15.10 6.71
C GLU A 161 11.02 14.19 7.65
N PRO A 162 10.59 13.01 7.20
CA PRO A 162 9.89 12.07 8.05
C PRO A 162 10.81 11.47 9.13
N ALA A 163 10.26 11.31 10.32
CA ALA A 163 10.90 10.56 11.41
C ALA A 163 10.75 9.04 11.24
N ILE A 164 9.70 8.59 10.57
CA ILE A 164 9.48 7.17 10.26
C ILE A 164 9.12 7.05 8.79
N THR A 165 9.77 6.11 8.11
CA THR A 165 9.49 5.75 6.71
C THR A 165 9.41 4.24 6.57
N ILE A 166 8.38 3.74 5.90
CA ILE A 166 8.24 2.33 5.55
C ILE A 166 7.86 2.27 4.07
N SER A 167 8.57 1.49 3.29
CA SER A 167 8.24 1.25 1.89
C SER A 167 8.26 -0.24 1.58
N GLY A 168 7.45 -0.65 0.65
CA GLY A 168 7.38 -2.02 0.19
C GLY A 168 6.95 -2.13 -1.26
N PRO A 169 7.15 -3.33 -1.84
CA PRO A 169 6.72 -3.65 -3.19
C PRO A 169 5.23 -3.50 -3.29
#